data_1c91ccd2bbc9c8c4d0d38bd29efb7c79
#
_entry.id   1c91ccd2bbc9c8c4d0d38bd29efb7c79
#
_cell.length_a   1.000
_cell.length_b   1.000
_cell.length_c   1.000
_cell.angle_alpha   90.00
_cell.angle_beta   90.00
_cell.angle_gamma   90.00
#
_symmetry.space_group_name_H-M   'P 1'
#
loop_
_entity.id
_entity.type
_entity.pdbx_description
1 polymer ?
#
loop_
_entity_poly.entity_id
_entity_poly.type
_entity_poly.pdbx_seq_one_letter_code
_entity_poly.pdbx_strand_id
1 'polypeptide(L)'
;MLDQAESHDQRRLFYSELKDDNLLDCIISKVTVVQVSPSDYGNSELLSSFQYYYDMKYSQNYSTFSTMKLDESFQNTQFDAKGTLKLHCTSNKQKSPVAETRELSLLDLYCGCGGMSTGLCLGACAGGVNLVARWAVDGDEVACKAFWLNHPETRVRNETTEDFLELLKEWEKLCNTYAKPHSKVNACSDFSTQSSIETPECSTVPPDEFEVSELVDICFGDPNNVGKRSVYFKVRWKGYGPNDDTWEPIEGLNNCEEAIGNFVIGGKSQNILPLLGDVDVICGGPPCQGISGYNRKRESEAPFNCERNKQIIIFMDVIQFLKPKYIYMENVSDILKFADATLARYALSRLIAMHYQAKLGIIAAGSYGVPQFRMRVFLLGCDPNKRLPPFPLPTHETIVKNGCPLAFECNLVGWPDSLPMQLEKPIVLEDILSDLPEVTNEENHDEMLYAKAPQTEFQRYIRAFCSGVLLLTLIFKKLQCPYVPLSCRFRYL
;
A
#
# COMPACT_ATOMS: atom_id res chain seq x y z
N MET A 1 -0.43 7.53 -23.48
CA MET A 1 -0.20 7.06 -22.09
C MET A 1 -0.68 8.10 -21.08
N LEU A 2 -0.26 9.36 -21.21
CA LEU A 2 -0.65 10.44 -20.28
C LEU A 2 -2.07 10.97 -20.53
N ASP A 3 -2.61 10.81 -21.72
CA ASP A 3 -4.00 11.23 -22.05
C ASP A 3 -5.09 10.54 -21.22
N GLN A 4 -4.72 9.50 -20.46
CA GLN A 4 -5.62 8.80 -19.55
C GLN A 4 -5.58 9.36 -18.11
N ALA A 5 -4.66 10.28 -17.79
CA ALA A 5 -4.64 11.01 -16.55
C ALA A 5 -5.42 12.32 -16.72
N GLU A 6 -6.45 12.53 -15.90
CA GLU A 6 -7.39 13.66 -16.00
C GLU A 6 -6.76 15.06 -15.94
N SER A 7 -5.48 15.17 -15.57
CA SER A 7 -4.76 16.45 -15.42
C SER A 7 -3.37 16.42 -16.06
N HIS A 8 -3.32 16.27 -17.39
CA HIS A 8 -2.04 16.32 -18.11
C HIS A 8 -1.80 17.72 -18.69
N ASP A 9 -0.69 18.35 -18.31
CA ASP A 9 -0.22 19.57 -18.99
C ASP A 9 0.41 19.19 -20.34
N GLN A 10 -0.22 19.56 -21.44
CA GLN A 10 0.24 19.27 -22.80
C GLN A 10 1.59 19.91 -23.15
N ARG A 11 2.08 20.87 -22.36
CA ARG A 11 3.40 21.50 -22.52
C ARG A 11 4.49 20.71 -21.79
N ARG A 12 4.14 19.74 -20.94
CA ARG A 12 5.08 18.91 -20.20
C ARG A 12 5.61 17.77 -21.08
N LEU A 13 6.91 17.76 -21.27
CA LEU A 13 7.66 16.78 -22.04
C LEU A 13 8.47 15.88 -21.10
N PHE A 14 9.03 14.80 -21.63
CA PHE A 14 9.93 13.90 -20.93
C PHE A 14 11.22 13.76 -21.74
N TYR A 15 12.36 13.93 -21.09
CA TYR A 15 13.64 13.66 -21.71
C TYR A 15 13.80 12.14 -21.95
N SER A 16 14.22 11.74 -23.13
CA SER A 16 14.50 10.34 -23.45
C SER A 16 15.75 10.23 -24.34
N GLU A 17 16.51 9.15 -24.13
CA GLU A 17 17.63 8.79 -25.01
C GLU A 17 17.21 7.90 -26.20
N LEU A 18 15.92 7.58 -26.30
CA LEU A 18 15.36 6.86 -27.43
C LEU A 18 15.52 7.69 -28.69
N LYS A 19 15.97 7.04 -29.75
CA LYS A 19 16.15 7.66 -31.07
C LYS A 19 15.12 7.07 -32.01
N ASP A 20 14.60 7.92 -32.88
CA ASP A 20 13.67 7.53 -33.92
C ASP A 20 14.09 8.27 -35.22
N ASP A 21 13.98 7.58 -36.36
CA ASP A 21 14.34 8.13 -37.68
C ASP A 21 13.06 8.76 -38.27
N ASN A 22 13.04 10.10 -38.27
CA ASN A 22 11.95 10.87 -38.87
C ASN A 22 12.44 11.58 -40.11
N LEU A 23 11.57 11.72 -41.12
CA LEU A 23 11.85 12.52 -42.33
C LEU A 23 11.97 14.00 -41.93
N LEU A 24 12.88 14.74 -42.63
CA LEU A 24 13.07 16.18 -42.40
C LEU A 24 11.78 16.98 -42.57
N ASP A 25 10.92 16.54 -43.49
CA ASP A 25 9.63 17.18 -43.76
C ASP A 25 8.64 17.11 -42.60
N CYS A 26 8.91 16.28 -41.56
CA CYS A 26 8.14 16.22 -40.33
C CYS A 26 8.48 17.38 -39.36
N ILE A 27 9.52 18.17 -39.62
CA ILE A 27 9.92 19.30 -38.79
C ILE A 27 9.04 20.50 -39.13
N ILE A 28 8.16 20.87 -38.18
CA ILE A 28 7.21 21.99 -38.35
C ILE A 28 7.85 23.31 -37.94
N SER A 29 8.49 23.36 -36.77
CA SER A 29 9.10 24.58 -36.24
C SER A 29 10.10 24.29 -35.11
N LYS A 30 10.91 25.30 -34.80
CA LYS A 30 11.78 25.32 -33.62
C LYS A 30 10.96 25.74 -32.38
N VAL A 31 11.10 25.04 -31.28
CA VAL A 31 10.45 25.33 -30.01
C VAL A 31 11.47 25.57 -28.91
N THR A 32 11.07 26.30 -27.87
CA THR A 32 11.87 26.47 -26.65
C THR A 32 11.41 25.48 -25.58
N VAL A 33 12.32 24.66 -25.07
CA VAL A 33 12.06 23.67 -24.02
C VAL A 33 12.96 24.00 -22.83
N VAL A 34 12.38 24.11 -21.63
CA VAL A 34 13.09 24.48 -20.41
C VAL A 34 13.09 23.31 -19.43
N GLN A 35 14.23 23.03 -18.79
CA GLN A 35 14.30 22.07 -17.69
C GLN A 35 13.77 22.71 -16.40
N VAL A 36 12.90 21.99 -15.69
CA VAL A 36 12.26 22.42 -14.46
C VAL A 36 12.70 21.50 -13.32
N SER A 37 12.96 22.05 -12.15
CA SER A 37 13.33 21.27 -10.96
C SER A 37 12.13 20.95 -10.08
N PRO A 38 12.21 19.94 -9.19
CA PRO A 38 11.14 19.61 -8.26
C PRO A 38 10.73 20.79 -7.34
N SER A 39 11.63 21.72 -7.06
CA SER A 39 11.35 22.94 -6.27
C SER A 39 10.35 23.86 -6.97
N ASP A 40 10.23 23.77 -8.28
CA ASP A 40 9.43 24.67 -9.10
C ASP A 40 8.00 24.16 -9.34
N TYR A 41 7.68 22.91 -8.95
CA TYR A 41 6.37 22.29 -9.20
C TYR A 41 5.18 23.04 -8.58
N GLY A 42 5.41 23.77 -7.49
CA GLY A 42 4.37 24.61 -6.84
C GLY A 42 4.14 25.96 -7.50
N ASN A 43 4.97 26.36 -8.47
CA ASN A 43 4.90 27.69 -9.10
C ASN A 43 4.18 27.61 -10.47
N SER A 44 2.84 27.67 -10.42
CA SER A 44 2.00 27.61 -11.63
C SER A 44 2.23 28.79 -12.59
N GLU A 45 2.60 29.96 -12.09
CA GLU A 45 2.89 31.16 -12.92
C GLU A 45 4.18 30.92 -13.71
N LEU A 46 5.22 30.40 -13.07
CA LEU A 46 6.47 30.06 -13.74
C LEU A 46 6.24 29.01 -14.82
N LEU A 47 5.56 27.91 -14.50
CA LEU A 47 5.28 26.84 -15.47
C LEU A 47 4.42 27.34 -16.63
N SER A 48 3.49 28.26 -16.40
CA SER A 48 2.65 28.84 -17.45
C SER A 48 3.41 29.75 -18.41
N SER A 49 4.57 30.27 -18.01
CA SER A 49 5.41 31.17 -18.85
C SER A 49 6.23 30.40 -19.91
N PHE A 50 6.39 29.07 -19.79
CA PHE A 50 7.18 28.28 -20.72
C PHE A 50 6.34 27.78 -21.90
N GLN A 51 6.94 27.75 -23.10
CA GLN A 51 6.32 27.14 -24.27
C GLN A 51 6.21 25.62 -24.07
N TYR A 52 7.31 24.98 -23.69
CA TYR A 52 7.40 23.58 -23.26
C TYR A 52 8.42 23.45 -22.14
N TYR A 53 8.21 22.46 -21.27
CA TYR A 53 9.16 22.16 -20.19
C TYR A 53 9.28 20.65 -19.97
N TYR A 54 10.37 20.22 -19.34
CA TYR A 54 10.56 18.85 -18.89
C TYR A 54 11.20 18.84 -17.50
N ASP A 55 10.82 17.84 -16.72
CA ASP A 55 11.24 17.67 -15.34
C ASP A 55 11.70 16.24 -15.03
N MET A 56 11.39 15.29 -15.91
CA MET A 56 11.71 13.88 -15.74
C MET A 56 12.36 13.30 -16.99
N LYS A 57 13.20 12.26 -16.74
CA LYS A 57 13.77 11.39 -17.76
C LYS A 57 12.92 10.13 -17.86
N TYR A 58 12.62 9.72 -19.09
CA TYR A 58 12.02 8.42 -19.40
C TYR A 58 13.10 7.43 -19.86
N SER A 59 13.06 6.21 -19.30
CA SER A 59 13.85 5.05 -19.76
C SER A 59 12.92 3.89 -20.08
N GLN A 60 13.20 3.17 -21.17
CA GLN A 60 12.40 2.03 -21.59
C GLN A 60 12.46 0.87 -20.59
N ASN A 61 13.62 0.67 -19.94
CA ASN A 61 13.77 -0.34 -18.90
C ASN A 61 12.81 -0.06 -17.74
N TYR A 62 11.91 -1.03 -17.51
CA TYR A 62 10.84 -0.95 -16.50
C TYR A 62 9.91 0.25 -16.70
N SER A 63 9.79 0.80 -17.92
CA SER A 63 9.01 2.01 -18.20
C SER A 63 9.25 3.09 -17.13
N THR A 64 10.53 3.37 -16.85
CA THR A 64 10.95 4.19 -15.71
C THR A 64 10.87 5.68 -16.02
N PHE A 65 10.22 6.44 -15.13
CA PHE A 65 10.26 7.89 -15.08
C PHE A 65 11.01 8.31 -13.82
N SER A 66 12.07 9.10 -13.98
CA SER A 66 12.90 9.57 -12.86
C SER A 66 13.17 11.06 -12.97
N THR A 67 13.25 11.72 -11.81
CA THR A 67 13.57 13.15 -11.73
C THR A 67 14.97 13.42 -12.27
N MET A 68 15.12 14.47 -13.07
CA MET A 68 16.41 14.95 -13.50
C MET A 68 17.01 15.86 -12.43
N LYS A 69 18.19 15.49 -11.90
CA LYS A 69 18.95 16.37 -11.00
C LYS A 69 19.78 17.32 -11.85
N LEU A 70 19.87 18.57 -11.42
CA LEU A 70 20.66 19.61 -12.09
C LEU A 70 22.18 19.34 -12.11
N ASP A 71 22.67 18.39 -11.29
CA ASP A 71 24.07 17.95 -11.21
C ASP A 71 24.17 16.45 -11.41
N GLU A 72 24.33 15.99 -12.65
CA GLU A 72 24.77 14.61 -12.93
C GLU A 72 26.30 14.50 -12.95
N SER A 73 26.96 14.63 -11.79
CA SER A 73 28.31 14.17 -11.57
C SER A 73 28.38 12.78 -10.91
N PHE A 74 27.31 12.01 -10.91
CA PHE A 74 27.31 10.62 -10.41
C PHE A 74 27.25 9.61 -11.54
N GLN A 75 28.40 9.46 -12.19
CA GLN A 75 28.69 8.26 -12.99
C GLN A 75 29.15 7.13 -12.06
N ASN A 76 28.64 5.92 -12.38
CA ASN A 76 29.17 4.61 -11.97
C ASN A 76 28.95 4.18 -10.53
N THR A 77 27.78 3.56 -10.29
CA THR A 77 27.73 2.45 -9.32
C THR A 77 28.52 1.27 -9.90
N GLN A 78 29.78 1.12 -9.52
CA GLN A 78 30.54 -0.09 -9.77
C GLN A 78 30.05 -1.15 -8.78
N PHE A 79 29.53 -2.26 -9.33
CA PHE A 79 29.33 -3.49 -8.56
C PHE A 79 30.70 -4.16 -8.38
N ASP A 80 30.96 -4.72 -7.21
CA ASP A 80 32.14 -5.56 -7.03
C ASP A 80 31.96 -6.92 -7.72
N ALA A 81 33.04 -7.67 -7.88
CA ALA A 81 33.04 -8.97 -8.52
C ALA A 81 32.19 -10.05 -7.81
N LYS A 82 31.50 -9.71 -6.72
CA LYS A 82 30.59 -10.57 -5.96
C LYS A 82 29.14 -10.10 -5.99
N GLY A 83 28.77 -9.10 -6.81
CA GLY A 83 27.40 -8.60 -6.92
C GLY A 83 26.87 -7.86 -5.68
N THR A 84 27.73 -7.53 -4.72
CA THR A 84 27.34 -6.83 -3.50
C THR A 84 27.42 -5.32 -3.73
N LEU A 85 26.36 -4.60 -3.41
CA LEU A 85 26.33 -3.14 -3.42
C LEU A 85 27.36 -2.61 -2.43
N LYS A 86 28.53 -2.17 -2.93
CA LYS A 86 29.43 -1.37 -2.10
C LYS A 86 28.82 0.02 -1.96
N LEU A 87 28.11 0.23 -0.88
CA LEU A 87 27.99 1.57 -0.30
C LEU A 87 29.39 2.02 0.09
N HIS A 88 29.97 2.93 -0.67
CA HIS A 88 31.19 3.63 -0.26
C HIS A 88 30.79 4.54 0.92
N CYS A 89 30.75 3.95 2.11
CA CYS A 89 30.92 4.71 3.35
C CYS A 89 32.40 5.12 3.39
N THR A 90 32.67 6.37 3.08
CA THR A 90 33.92 6.98 3.51
C THR A 90 33.94 6.88 5.02
N SER A 91 34.80 5.96 5.52
CA SER A 91 35.01 5.72 6.93
C SER A 91 35.77 6.88 7.54
N ASN A 92 35.09 7.93 7.96
CA ASN A 92 35.52 8.72 9.08
C ASN A 92 34.99 8.03 10.35
N LYS A 93 35.86 7.27 11.01
CA LYS A 93 35.65 6.73 12.35
C LYS A 93 35.51 7.87 13.35
N GLN A 94 34.35 8.45 13.46
CA GLN A 94 33.86 9.06 14.68
C GLN A 94 32.67 8.22 15.13
N LYS A 95 32.82 7.57 16.29
CA LYS A 95 31.73 6.95 17.04
C LYS A 95 30.73 8.07 17.37
N SER A 96 29.75 8.31 16.50
CA SER A 96 28.56 9.05 16.86
C SER A 96 27.63 8.13 17.65
N PRO A 97 26.83 8.66 18.62
CA PRO A 97 25.87 7.87 19.38
C PRO A 97 24.90 7.23 18.39
N VAL A 98 24.40 6.03 18.72
CA VAL A 98 23.42 5.28 17.99
C VAL A 98 22.28 6.24 17.62
N ALA A 99 22.25 6.68 16.38
CA ALA A 99 21.13 7.45 15.86
C ALA A 99 19.94 6.49 15.93
N GLU A 100 18.93 6.81 16.73
CA GLU A 100 17.65 6.14 16.69
C GLU A 100 17.19 6.13 15.23
N THR A 101 17.14 4.94 14.64
CA THR A 101 16.68 4.78 13.26
C THR A 101 15.21 5.23 13.24
N ARG A 102 14.95 6.37 12.59
CA ARG A 102 13.59 6.91 12.48
C ARG A 102 12.67 5.81 11.96
N GLU A 103 11.60 5.55 12.69
CA GLU A 103 10.55 4.64 12.27
C GLU A 103 9.84 5.21 11.05
N LEU A 104 9.60 4.37 10.04
CA LEU A 104 8.78 4.66 8.87
C LEU A 104 7.42 3.99 9.01
N SER A 105 6.37 4.72 8.67
CA SER A 105 4.99 4.27 8.75
C SER A 105 4.49 3.69 7.42
N LEU A 106 3.82 2.54 7.48
CA LEU A 106 3.20 1.86 6.35
C LEU A 106 1.68 1.85 6.50
N LEU A 107 0.98 2.18 5.40
CA LEU A 107 -0.44 1.94 5.19
C LEU A 107 -0.61 0.86 4.11
N ASP A 108 -1.33 -0.22 4.43
CA ASP A 108 -1.65 -1.33 3.52
C ASP A 108 -3.12 -1.26 3.10
N LEU A 109 -3.39 -1.02 1.82
CA LEU A 109 -4.73 -0.97 1.24
C LEU A 109 -5.03 -2.29 0.52
N TYR A 110 -6.24 -2.81 0.69
CA TYR A 110 -6.60 -4.16 0.22
C TYR A 110 -5.67 -5.20 0.84
N CYS A 111 -5.46 -5.08 2.13
CA CYS A 111 -4.36 -5.70 2.86
C CYS A 111 -4.45 -7.23 2.96
N GLY A 112 -5.62 -7.82 2.78
CA GLY A 112 -5.82 -9.25 2.93
C GLY A 112 -5.33 -9.76 4.30
N CYS A 113 -4.53 -10.81 4.32
CA CYS A 113 -3.91 -11.33 5.54
C CYS A 113 -2.54 -10.69 5.88
N GLY A 114 -2.13 -9.62 5.20
CA GLY A 114 -0.89 -8.88 5.49
C GLY A 114 0.37 -9.38 4.78
N GLY A 115 0.23 -10.17 3.70
CA GLY A 115 1.39 -10.73 3.00
C GLY A 115 2.37 -9.68 2.47
N MET A 116 1.86 -8.55 1.94
CA MET A 116 2.68 -7.46 1.43
C MET A 116 3.34 -6.67 2.58
N SER A 117 2.59 -6.34 3.61
CA SER A 117 3.11 -5.69 4.82
C SER A 117 4.22 -6.50 5.47
N THR A 118 4.00 -7.82 5.65
CA THR A 118 5.00 -8.73 6.21
C THR A 118 6.29 -8.72 5.37
N GLY A 119 6.15 -8.87 4.05
CA GLY A 119 7.30 -8.87 3.13
C GLY A 119 8.09 -7.55 3.15
N LEU A 120 7.38 -6.41 3.11
CA LEU A 120 8.01 -5.09 3.14
C LEU A 120 8.70 -4.81 4.49
N CYS A 121 8.05 -5.13 5.63
CA CYS A 121 8.63 -4.93 6.94
C CYS A 121 9.87 -5.81 7.18
N LEU A 122 9.81 -7.09 6.79
CA LEU A 122 10.96 -8.01 6.86
C LEU A 122 12.12 -7.55 5.96
N GLY A 123 11.81 -7.16 4.72
CA GLY A 123 12.81 -6.64 3.79
C GLY A 123 13.44 -5.34 4.26
N ALA A 124 12.66 -4.43 4.82
CA ALA A 124 13.15 -3.19 5.42
C ALA A 124 14.06 -3.46 6.60
N CYS A 125 13.66 -4.36 7.50
CA CYS A 125 14.46 -4.77 8.67
C CYS A 125 15.80 -5.38 8.23
N ALA A 126 15.82 -6.26 7.22
CA ALA A 126 17.04 -6.81 6.64
C ALA A 126 17.96 -5.72 6.03
N GLY A 127 17.37 -4.64 5.54
CA GLY A 127 18.07 -3.44 5.04
C GLY A 127 18.45 -2.42 6.12
N GLY A 128 18.21 -2.71 7.41
CA GLY A 128 18.48 -1.80 8.52
C GLY A 128 17.49 -0.62 8.63
N VAL A 129 16.30 -0.76 8.06
CA VAL A 129 15.24 0.24 8.11
C VAL A 129 14.10 -0.26 9.00
N ASN A 130 13.65 0.56 9.95
CA ASN A 130 12.51 0.26 10.79
C ASN A 130 11.21 0.70 10.08
N LEU A 131 10.54 -0.21 9.38
CA LEU A 131 9.25 0.00 8.73
C LEU A 131 8.17 -0.72 9.53
N VAL A 132 7.13 -0.01 9.94
CA VAL A 132 6.04 -0.54 10.76
C VAL A 132 4.71 -0.35 10.06
N ALA A 133 3.92 -1.42 9.94
CA ALA A 133 2.54 -1.35 9.47
C ALA A 133 1.68 -0.67 10.53
N ARG A 134 1.35 0.60 10.31
CA ARG A 134 0.55 1.40 11.26
C ARG A 134 -0.94 1.29 10.99
N TRP A 135 -1.33 1.23 9.73
CA TRP A 135 -2.72 1.16 9.28
C TRP A 135 -2.88 0.11 8.19
N ALA A 136 -4.00 -0.56 8.21
CA ALA A 136 -4.40 -1.52 7.19
C ALA A 136 -5.91 -1.45 6.94
N VAL A 137 -6.33 -1.63 5.68
CA VAL A 137 -7.74 -1.54 5.28
C VAL A 137 -8.10 -2.70 4.36
N ASP A 138 -9.19 -3.38 4.65
CA ASP A 138 -9.80 -4.39 3.78
C ASP A 138 -11.32 -4.46 4.02
N GLY A 139 -12.08 -4.74 2.96
CA GLY A 139 -13.52 -4.93 3.06
C GLY A 139 -13.93 -6.33 3.57
N ASP A 140 -13.00 -7.27 3.69
CA ASP A 140 -13.26 -8.63 4.17
C ASP A 140 -12.91 -8.77 5.65
N GLU A 141 -13.91 -9.03 6.48
CA GLU A 141 -13.74 -9.15 7.94
C GLU A 141 -12.79 -10.30 8.33
N VAL A 142 -12.81 -11.41 7.59
CA VAL A 142 -11.94 -12.56 7.87
C VAL A 142 -10.49 -12.22 7.54
N ALA A 143 -10.26 -11.49 6.45
CA ALA A 143 -8.95 -10.98 6.09
C ALA A 143 -8.42 -10.00 7.14
N CYS A 144 -9.24 -9.06 7.60
CA CYS A 144 -8.87 -8.11 8.66
C CYS A 144 -8.49 -8.82 9.97
N LYS A 145 -9.24 -9.84 10.37
CA LYS A 145 -8.91 -10.67 11.55
C LYS A 145 -7.60 -11.42 11.38
N ALA A 146 -7.35 -11.98 10.19
CA ALA A 146 -6.08 -12.66 9.89
C ALA A 146 -4.91 -11.67 9.87
N PHE A 147 -5.11 -10.46 9.33
CA PHE A 147 -4.10 -9.41 9.35
C PHE A 147 -3.73 -9.02 10.79
N TRP A 148 -4.73 -8.78 11.63
CA TRP A 148 -4.51 -8.40 13.03
C TRP A 148 -3.74 -9.48 13.82
N LEU A 149 -3.99 -10.77 13.55
CA LEU A 149 -3.23 -11.86 14.17
C LEU A 149 -1.75 -11.85 13.76
N ASN A 150 -1.43 -11.43 12.54
CA ASN A 150 -0.06 -11.35 12.03
C ASN A 150 0.64 -10.04 12.45
N HIS A 151 -0.13 -8.96 12.65
CA HIS A 151 0.34 -7.61 12.94
C HIS A 151 -0.52 -6.97 14.04
N PRO A 152 -0.43 -7.44 15.30
CA PRO A 152 -1.29 -6.98 16.39
C PRO A 152 -1.10 -5.50 16.76
N GLU A 153 0.02 -4.90 16.36
CA GLU A 153 0.33 -3.48 16.54
C GLU A 153 -0.36 -2.56 15.53
N THR A 154 -0.94 -3.14 14.46
CA THR A 154 -1.54 -2.39 13.35
C THR A 154 -3.00 -2.03 13.65
N ARG A 155 -3.38 -0.81 13.32
CA ARG A 155 -4.78 -0.40 13.29
C ARG A 155 -5.44 -0.91 12.01
N VAL A 156 -6.16 -2.02 12.14
CA VAL A 156 -6.86 -2.67 11.01
C VAL A 156 -8.29 -2.17 10.96
N ARG A 157 -8.72 -1.69 9.79
CA ARG A 157 -10.08 -1.21 9.54
C ARG A 157 -10.78 -2.13 8.55
N ASN A 158 -11.96 -2.60 8.96
CA ASN A 158 -12.83 -3.39 8.10
C ASN A 158 -13.85 -2.48 7.41
N GLU A 159 -13.42 -1.86 6.32
CA GLU A 159 -14.23 -0.96 5.52
C GLU A 159 -13.74 -0.97 4.06
N THR A 160 -14.54 -0.44 3.14
CA THR A 160 -14.10 -0.30 1.76
C THR A 160 -13.04 0.81 1.66
N THR A 161 -12.10 0.69 0.72
CA THR A 161 -11.08 1.74 0.53
C THR A 161 -11.70 3.07 0.10
N GLU A 162 -12.88 3.04 -0.52
CA GLU A 162 -13.67 4.23 -0.88
C GLU A 162 -14.20 4.93 0.36
N ASP A 163 -14.82 4.18 1.30
CA ASP A 163 -15.28 4.74 2.57
C ASP A 163 -14.12 5.24 3.42
N PHE A 164 -13.00 4.52 3.41
CA PHE A 164 -11.79 4.95 4.09
C PHE A 164 -11.25 6.29 3.54
N LEU A 165 -11.25 6.50 2.22
CA LEU A 165 -10.84 7.77 1.63
C LEU A 165 -11.74 8.92 2.06
N GLU A 166 -13.06 8.72 2.05
CA GLU A 166 -14.01 9.74 2.53
C GLU A 166 -13.83 9.98 4.05
N LEU A 167 -13.61 8.93 4.83
CA LEU A 167 -13.28 9.05 6.25
C LEU A 167 -12.03 9.90 6.49
N LEU A 168 -10.96 9.70 5.71
CA LEU A 168 -9.73 10.50 5.82
C LEU A 168 -10.00 12.00 5.57
N LYS A 169 -10.82 12.32 4.57
CA LYS A 169 -11.19 13.71 4.24
C LYS A 169 -11.99 14.35 5.38
N GLU A 170 -12.95 13.62 5.94
CA GLU A 170 -13.76 14.10 7.07
C GLU A 170 -12.90 14.20 8.36
N TRP A 171 -11.99 13.24 8.58
CA TRP A 171 -11.06 13.27 9.70
C TRP A 171 -10.14 14.51 9.65
N GLU A 172 -9.63 14.87 8.47
CA GLU A 172 -8.86 16.11 8.29
C GLU A 172 -9.68 17.35 8.66
N LYS A 173 -10.96 17.42 8.24
CA LYS A 173 -11.87 18.53 8.59
C LYS A 173 -12.09 18.58 10.11
N LEU A 174 -12.38 17.46 10.76
CA LEU A 174 -12.56 17.35 12.20
C LEU A 174 -11.30 17.79 12.96
N CYS A 175 -10.12 17.30 12.55
CA CYS A 175 -8.84 17.73 13.15
C CYS A 175 -8.58 19.23 12.95
N ASN A 176 -8.98 19.79 11.81
CA ASN A 176 -8.86 21.22 11.54
C ASN A 176 -9.83 22.05 12.40
N THR A 177 -10.96 21.49 12.80
CA THR A 177 -11.97 22.16 13.63
C THR A 177 -11.60 22.10 15.11
N TYR A 178 -11.26 20.91 15.62
CA TYR A 178 -11.15 20.65 17.06
C TYR A 178 -9.70 20.58 17.58
N ALA A 179 -8.71 20.29 16.72
CA ALA A 179 -7.33 20.03 17.14
C ALA A 179 -6.31 21.08 16.65
N LYS A 180 -6.75 22.29 16.25
CA LYS A 180 -5.83 23.42 16.02
C LYS A 180 -5.42 24.01 17.37
N PRO A 181 -4.12 24.36 17.56
CA PRO A 181 -3.72 25.14 18.71
C PRO A 181 -4.42 26.47 18.62
N HIS A 182 -5.35 26.75 19.55
CA HIS A 182 -5.88 28.08 19.71
C HIS A 182 -4.70 29.02 19.98
N SER A 183 -4.44 29.97 19.08
CA SER A 183 -3.60 31.12 19.36
C SER A 183 -4.20 31.78 20.61
N LYS A 184 -3.35 31.89 21.64
CA LYS A 184 -3.69 32.44 22.95
C LYS A 184 -4.54 33.69 22.80
N VAL A 185 -5.85 33.57 22.97
CA VAL A 185 -6.67 34.68 23.39
C VAL A 185 -6.49 34.76 24.90
N ASN A 186 -6.02 35.88 25.38
CA ASN A 186 -5.70 36.18 26.76
C ASN A 186 -6.84 35.72 27.71
N ALA A 187 -6.59 34.65 28.46
CA ALA A 187 -7.39 34.35 29.62
C ALA A 187 -6.92 35.28 30.75
N CYS A 188 -7.66 36.36 30.96
CA CYS A 188 -7.60 37.08 32.22
C CYS A 188 -8.01 36.13 33.36
N SER A 189 -7.14 36.07 34.32
CA SER A 189 -7.33 35.54 35.64
C SER A 189 -8.61 36.07 36.32
N ASP A 190 -9.39 35.18 36.87
CA ASP A 190 -9.95 35.31 38.24
C ASP A 190 -10.72 34.04 38.57
N PHE A 191 -10.07 33.11 39.27
CA PHE A 191 -10.74 32.03 39.97
C PHE A 191 -10.62 32.29 41.45
N SER A 192 -11.62 32.97 41.99
CA SER A 192 -11.88 33.01 43.43
C SER A 192 -12.62 31.73 43.83
N THR A 193 -11.98 30.95 44.66
CA THR A 193 -12.52 29.81 45.38
C THR A 193 -13.76 30.22 46.21
N GLN A 194 -14.91 29.68 45.87
CA GLN A 194 -16.00 29.52 46.83
C GLN A 194 -16.48 28.06 46.81
N SER A 195 -16.19 27.36 47.89
CA SER A 195 -16.73 26.06 48.23
C SER A 195 -18.19 26.22 48.63
N SER A 196 -19.10 25.80 47.79
CA SER A 196 -20.49 25.51 48.19
C SER A 196 -20.74 24.03 47.93
N ILE A 197 -21.03 23.33 48.98
CA ILE A 197 -21.52 21.96 49.01
C ILE A 197 -22.92 21.99 48.40
N GLU A 198 -23.06 21.60 47.14
CA GLU A 198 -24.36 21.31 46.55
C GLU A 198 -24.60 19.80 46.57
N THR A 199 -25.74 19.44 47.17
CA THR A 199 -26.32 18.11 47.18
C THR A 199 -26.58 17.64 45.74
N PRO A 200 -26.45 16.34 45.41
CA PRO A 200 -26.74 15.86 44.07
C PRO A 200 -28.25 15.97 43.80
N GLU A 201 -28.63 16.98 43.01
CA GLU A 201 -29.95 16.96 42.37
C GLU A 201 -29.96 15.79 41.37
N CYS A 202 -30.85 14.87 41.61
CA CYS A 202 -31.22 13.80 40.68
C CYS A 202 -31.86 14.47 39.45
N SER A 203 -31.05 14.80 38.46
CA SER A 203 -31.54 15.20 37.14
C SER A 203 -32.17 13.97 36.49
N THR A 204 -33.48 13.89 36.55
CA THR A 204 -34.28 12.91 35.81
C THR A 204 -34.19 13.27 34.33
N VAL A 205 -33.29 12.60 33.61
CA VAL A 205 -33.26 12.60 32.15
C VAL A 205 -34.64 12.11 31.68
N PRO A 206 -35.29 12.74 30.68
CA PRO A 206 -36.52 12.24 30.10
C PRO A 206 -36.37 10.76 29.69
N PRO A 207 -37.42 9.94 29.80
CA PRO A 207 -37.30 8.49 29.61
C PRO A 207 -36.84 8.03 28.21
N ASP A 208 -36.69 8.92 27.25
CA ASP A 208 -36.26 8.66 25.89
C ASP A 208 -34.93 9.34 25.51
N GLU A 209 -34.21 9.97 26.43
CA GLU A 209 -32.90 10.60 26.17
C GLU A 209 -31.79 9.78 26.84
N PHE A 210 -30.77 9.42 26.04
CA PHE A 210 -29.57 8.72 26.52
C PHE A 210 -28.40 9.70 26.60
N GLU A 211 -27.62 9.63 27.66
CA GLU A 211 -26.44 10.47 27.84
C GLU A 211 -25.20 9.78 27.26
N VAL A 212 -24.45 10.49 26.41
CA VAL A 212 -23.18 10.01 25.85
C VAL A 212 -22.11 9.97 26.92
N SER A 213 -21.49 8.80 27.15
CA SER A 213 -20.35 8.65 28.05
C SER A 213 -19.04 9.01 27.32
N GLU A 214 -18.80 8.40 26.16
CA GLU A 214 -17.63 8.63 25.32
C GLU A 214 -17.88 8.18 23.86
N LEU A 215 -17.08 8.70 22.94
CA LEU A 215 -17.00 8.20 21.58
C LEU A 215 -15.83 7.22 21.50
N VAL A 216 -16.07 6.02 20.97
CA VAL A 216 -15.07 4.92 20.97
C VAL A 216 -14.47 4.61 19.61
N ASP A 217 -15.17 4.95 18.50
CA ASP A 217 -14.68 4.77 17.14
C ASP A 217 -15.38 5.74 16.18
N ILE A 218 -14.89 5.83 14.95
CA ILE A 218 -15.41 6.65 13.87
C ILE A 218 -15.40 5.87 12.56
N CYS A 219 -16.42 5.97 11.72
CA CYS A 219 -16.42 5.46 10.35
C CYS A 219 -17.14 6.42 9.40
N PHE A 220 -16.90 6.23 8.10
CA PHE A 220 -17.72 6.82 7.03
C PHE A 220 -18.46 5.68 6.33
N GLY A 221 -19.73 5.89 6.01
CA GLY A 221 -20.55 4.88 5.33
C GLY A 221 -21.96 4.83 5.88
N ASP A 222 -22.57 3.64 5.86
CA ASP A 222 -23.90 3.37 6.38
C ASP A 222 -23.88 2.12 7.29
N PRO A 223 -23.28 2.21 8.48
CA PRO A 223 -23.12 1.05 9.37
C PRO A 223 -24.45 0.47 9.86
N ASN A 224 -25.53 1.27 9.83
CA ASN A 224 -26.86 0.88 10.29
C ASN A 224 -27.79 0.42 9.16
N ASN A 225 -27.33 0.44 7.90
CA ASN A 225 -28.11 0.09 6.69
C ASN A 225 -29.42 0.90 6.55
N VAL A 226 -29.37 2.19 6.86
CA VAL A 226 -30.52 3.11 6.78
C VAL A 226 -30.59 3.85 5.43
N GLY A 227 -29.66 3.59 4.50
CA GLY A 227 -29.59 4.21 3.18
C GLY A 227 -28.93 5.60 3.17
N LYS A 228 -28.33 6.03 4.27
CA LYS A 228 -27.63 7.32 4.38
C LYS A 228 -26.15 7.10 4.68
N ARG A 229 -25.28 7.50 3.74
CA ARG A 229 -23.82 7.49 3.95
C ARG A 229 -23.37 8.83 4.52
N SER A 230 -22.69 8.79 5.66
CA SER A 230 -22.22 9.96 6.40
C SER A 230 -21.09 9.55 7.34
N VAL A 231 -20.57 10.49 8.12
CA VAL A 231 -19.70 10.20 9.28
C VAL A 231 -20.55 9.68 10.42
N TYR A 232 -20.16 8.56 10.97
CA TYR A 232 -20.77 7.98 12.18
C TYR A 232 -19.70 7.84 13.26
N PHE A 233 -20.13 8.09 14.50
CA PHE A 233 -19.35 7.76 15.69
C PHE A 233 -19.94 6.56 16.39
N LYS A 234 -19.08 5.67 16.88
CA LYS A 234 -19.50 4.62 17.78
C LYS A 234 -19.60 5.18 19.19
N VAL A 235 -20.81 5.17 19.74
CA VAL A 235 -21.15 5.84 21.00
C VAL A 235 -21.23 4.82 22.12
N ARG A 236 -20.52 5.08 23.22
CA ARG A 236 -20.71 4.45 24.51
C ARG A 236 -21.69 5.25 25.30
N TRP A 237 -22.79 4.62 25.74
CA TRP A 237 -23.83 5.25 26.51
C TRP A 237 -23.56 5.17 28.00
N LYS A 238 -23.92 6.20 28.76
CA LYS A 238 -23.73 6.24 30.21
C LYS A 238 -24.59 5.18 30.89
N GLY A 239 -23.95 4.31 31.68
CA GLY A 239 -24.62 3.20 32.34
C GLY A 239 -24.74 1.92 31.52
N TYR A 240 -24.25 1.89 30.28
CA TYR A 240 -24.27 0.74 29.40
C TYR A 240 -22.86 0.19 29.15
N GLY A 241 -22.76 -1.09 28.72
CA GLY A 241 -21.50 -1.76 28.45
C GLY A 241 -21.07 -1.68 26.96
N PRO A 242 -19.88 -2.21 26.63
CA PRO A 242 -19.36 -2.21 25.24
C PRO A 242 -20.26 -2.93 24.23
N ASN A 243 -21.10 -3.86 24.67
CA ASN A 243 -22.01 -4.61 23.78
C ASN A 243 -23.24 -3.78 23.38
N ASP A 244 -23.48 -2.67 24.07
CA ASP A 244 -24.62 -1.78 23.84
C ASP A 244 -24.19 -0.54 23.03
N ASP A 245 -22.91 -0.47 22.57
CA ASP A 245 -22.43 0.63 21.74
C ASP A 245 -23.17 0.67 20.40
N THR A 246 -23.63 1.85 20.01
CA THR A 246 -24.33 2.07 18.74
C THR A 246 -23.57 3.01 17.82
N TRP A 247 -23.84 2.92 16.52
CA TRP A 247 -23.32 3.86 15.54
C TRP A 247 -24.31 5.00 15.34
N GLU A 248 -23.90 6.23 15.68
CA GLU A 248 -24.74 7.41 15.57
C GLU A 248 -24.18 8.37 14.52
N PRO A 249 -25.02 8.91 13.62
CA PRO A 249 -24.58 9.88 12.64
C PRO A 249 -24.15 11.17 13.34
N ILE A 250 -23.13 11.85 12.80
CA ILE A 250 -22.61 13.11 13.37
C ILE A 250 -23.71 14.16 13.57
N GLU A 251 -24.71 14.18 12.69
CA GLU A 251 -25.84 15.11 12.79
C GLU A 251 -26.74 14.83 13.99
N GLY A 252 -26.73 13.61 14.51
CA GLY A 252 -27.44 13.23 15.74
C GLY A 252 -26.70 13.65 17.02
N LEU A 253 -25.44 14.06 16.91
CA LEU A 253 -24.57 14.40 18.03
C LEU A 253 -24.34 15.92 18.19
N ASN A 254 -25.26 16.74 17.70
CA ASN A 254 -25.13 18.21 17.72
C ASN A 254 -24.95 18.80 19.12
N ASN A 255 -25.42 18.13 20.17
CA ASN A 255 -25.28 18.56 21.56
C ASN A 255 -24.04 17.95 22.25
N CYS A 256 -23.20 17.20 21.49
CA CYS A 256 -22.05 16.45 22.03
C CYS A 256 -20.71 17.01 21.51
N GLU A 257 -20.61 18.31 21.21
CA GLU A 257 -19.41 18.94 20.65
C GLU A 257 -18.14 18.69 21.49
N GLU A 258 -18.28 18.69 22.84
CA GLU A 258 -17.17 18.41 23.76
C GLU A 258 -16.69 16.95 23.61
N ALA A 259 -17.61 15.99 23.52
CA ALA A 259 -17.27 14.58 23.33
C ALA A 259 -16.57 14.36 21.97
N ILE A 260 -17.06 15.00 20.89
CA ILE A 260 -16.44 14.97 19.57
C ILE A 260 -15.04 15.59 19.63
N GLY A 261 -14.89 16.77 20.25
CA GLY A 261 -13.61 17.44 20.42
C GLY A 261 -12.58 16.57 21.17
N ASN A 262 -12.99 15.98 22.29
CA ASN A 262 -12.15 15.08 23.09
C ASN A 262 -11.73 13.84 22.29
N PHE A 263 -12.64 13.21 21.55
CA PHE A 263 -12.34 12.08 20.67
C PHE A 263 -11.33 12.46 19.57
N VAL A 264 -11.54 13.60 18.90
CA VAL A 264 -10.69 14.05 17.81
C VAL A 264 -9.28 14.41 18.31
N ILE A 265 -9.16 15.13 19.42
CA ILE A 265 -7.87 15.50 20.03
C ILE A 265 -7.13 14.24 20.48
N GLY A 266 -7.80 13.34 21.20
CA GLY A 266 -7.26 12.07 21.64
C GLY A 266 -6.86 11.17 20.48
N GLY A 267 -7.73 11.03 19.49
CA GLY A 267 -7.51 10.23 18.29
C GLY A 267 -6.33 10.73 17.44
N LYS A 268 -6.20 12.05 17.26
CA LYS A 268 -5.06 12.66 16.58
C LYS A 268 -3.75 12.38 17.33
N SER A 269 -3.73 12.50 18.65
CA SER A 269 -2.54 12.23 19.46
C SER A 269 -2.11 10.75 19.39
N GLN A 270 -3.08 9.85 19.22
CA GLN A 270 -2.85 8.41 19.10
C GLN A 270 -2.69 7.93 17.65
N ASN A 271 -2.76 8.81 16.67
CA ASN A 271 -2.71 8.49 15.24
C ASN A 271 -3.72 7.39 14.85
N ILE A 272 -5.00 7.53 15.26
CA ILE A 272 -6.03 6.53 14.91
C ILE A 272 -6.27 6.46 13.41
N LEU A 273 -6.17 7.59 12.71
CA LEU A 273 -6.24 7.74 11.26
C LEU A 273 -5.06 8.60 10.78
N PRO A 274 -4.49 8.30 9.59
CA PRO A 274 -3.41 9.10 9.06
C PRO A 274 -3.90 10.42 8.49
N LEU A 275 -3.09 11.46 8.63
CA LEU A 275 -3.21 12.75 7.96
C LEU A 275 -2.13 12.92 6.90
N LEU A 276 -2.21 14.00 6.14
CA LEU A 276 -1.19 14.38 5.15
C LEU A 276 0.21 14.39 5.78
N GLY A 277 1.11 13.55 5.25
CA GLY A 277 2.51 13.45 5.70
C GLY A 277 2.78 12.44 6.81
N ASP A 278 1.76 11.79 7.40
CA ASP A 278 1.92 10.76 8.43
C ASP A 278 2.35 9.41 7.85
N VAL A 279 2.04 9.16 6.58
CA VAL A 279 2.33 7.90 5.91
C VAL A 279 3.60 8.03 5.09
N ASP A 280 4.62 7.23 5.40
CA ASP A 280 5.85 7.17 4.63
C ASP A 280 5.72 6.24 3.42
N VAL A 281 5.02 5.13 3.57
CA VAL A 281 4.86 4.10 2.55
C VAL A 281 3.39 3.72 2.42
N ILE A 282 2.86 3.71 1.19
CA ILE A 282 1.57 3.07 0.87
C ILE A 282 1.86 1.84 0.03
N CYS A 283 1.33 0.69 0.45
CA CYS A 283 1.28 -0.50 -0.39
C CYS A 283 -0.17 -0.96 -0.60
N GLY A 284 -0.38 -1.82 -1.59
CA GLY A 284 -1.68 -2.45 -1.80
C GLY A 284 -1.82 -3.18 -3.11
N GLY A 285 -2.78 -4.12 -3.12
CA GLY A 285 -3.15 -4.90 -4.29
C GLY A 285 -4.62 -4.68 -4.67
N PRO A 286 -4.97 -3.64 -5.43
CA PRO A 286 -6.35 -3.41 -5.84
C PRO A 286 -6.97 -4.64 -6.51
N PRO A 287 -8.28 -4.92 -6.33
CA PRO A 287 -8.95 -6.11 -6.85
C PRO A 287 -8.67 -6.40 -8.32
N CYS A 288 -8.29 -7.64 -8.63
CA CYS A 288 -7.97 -8.09 -9.99
C CYS A 288 -9.08 -8.86 -10.70
N GLN A 289 -10.25 -9.08 -10.05
CA GLN A 289 -11.31 -9.93 -10.59
C GLN A 289 -11.95 -9.35 -11.87
N GLY A 290 -11.89 -8.03 -12.08
CA GLY A 290 -12.31 -7.39 -13.33
C GLY A 290 -11.29 -7.50 -14.47
N ILE A 291 -10.04 -7.86 -14.17
CA ILE A 291 -8.89 -7.86 -15.09
C ILE A 291 -8.50 -9.28 -15.48
N SER A 292 -8.49 -10.21 -14.51
CA SER A 292 -7.98 -11.57 -14.64
C SER A 292 -8.60 -12.34 -15.79
N GLY A 293 -7.76 -13.08 -16.55
CA GLY A 293 -8.19 -13.97 -17.62
C GLY A 293 -9.13 -15.09 -17.19
N TYR A 294 -9.23 -15.39 -15.89
CA TYR A 294 -10.22 -16.31 -15.35
C TYR A 294 -11.65 -15.76 -15.43
N ASN A 295 -11.81 -14.42 -15.45
CA ASN A 295 -13.10 -13.79 -15.64
C ASN A 295 -13.44 -13.69 -17.14
N ARG A 296 -14.25 -14.62 -17.64
CA ARG A 296 -14.68 -14.64 -19.05
C ARG A 296 -15.66 -13.52 -19.43
N LYS A 297 -16.22 -12.80 -18.44
CA LYS A 297 -17.19 -11.70 -18.60
C LYS A 297 -16.56 -10.32 -18.41
N ARG A 298 -15.22 -10.23 -18.46
CA ARG A 298 -14.53 -8.94 -18.33
C ARG A 298 -14.84 -8.03 -19.51
N GLU A 299 -15.08 -6.75 -19.20
CA GLU A 299 -15.43 -5.72 -20.18
C GLU A 299 -14.17 -4.96 -20.59
N SER A 300 -13.66 -5.23 -21.80
CA SER A 300 -12.42 -4.63 -22.29
C SER A 300 -12.62 -3.27 -22.98
N GLU A 301 -13.82 -2.97 -23.49
CA GLU A 301 -14.11 -1.72 -24.20
C GLU A 301 -14.21 -0.52 -23.24
N ALA A 302 -14.73 -0.76 -22.03
CA ALA A 302 -14.87 0.27 -21.00
C ALA A 302 -14.31 -0.22 -19.64
N PRO A 303 -12.99 -0.40 -19.53
CA PRO A 303 -12.37 -1.05 -18.36
C PRO A 303 -12.64 -0.34 -17.03
N PHE A 304 -12.91 0.97 -17.05
CA PHE A 304 -13.23 1.76 -15.86
C PHE A 304 -14.71 1.69 -15.42
N ASN A 305 -15.61 1.11 -16.21
CA ASN A 305 -17.01 0.95 -15.80
C ASN A 305 -17.18 -0.19 -14.77
N CYS A 306 -16.22 -1.12 -14.70
CA CYS A 306 -16.25 -2.19 -13.71
C CYS A 306 -15.88 -1.63 -12.32
N GLU A 307 -16.76 -1.77 -11.33
CA GLU A 307 -16.55 -1.29 -9.95
C GLU A 307 -15.24 -1.82 -9.32
N ARG A 308 -14.85 -3.06 -9.64
CA ARG A 308 -13.60 -3.65 -9.17
C ARG A 308 -12.37 -2.99 -9.77
N ASN A 309 -12.45 -2.56 -11.03
CA ASN A 309 -11.36 -1.86 -11.71
C ASN A 309 -11.25 -0.40 -11.26
N LYS A 310 -12.38 0.22 -10.83
CA LYS A 310 -12.38 1.56 -10.22
C LYS A 310 -11.52 1.62 -8.95
N GLN A 311 -11.28 0.49 -8.30
CA GLN A 311 -10.44 0.46 -7.10
C GLN A 311 -8.99 0.90 -7.37
N ILE A 312 -8.51 0.83 -8.61
CA ILE A 312 -7.22 1.43 -9.01
C ILE A 312 -7.30 2.96 -8.95
N ILE A 313 -8.43 3.55 -9.31
CA ILE A 313 -8.67 5.00 -9.21
C ILE A 313 -8.64 5.41 -7.75
N ILE A 314 -9.41 4.72 -6.90
CA ILE A 314 -9.48 4.98 -5.45
C ILE A 314 -8.09 4.87 -4.80
N PHE A 315 -7.31 3.83 -5.17
CA PHE A 315 -5.93 3.69 -4.70
C PHE A 315 -5.08 4.92 -5.04
N MET A 316 -5.18 5.44 -6.26
CA MET A 316 -4.46 6.65 -6.69
C MET A 316 -4.97 7.91 -5.99
N ASP A 317 -6.25 7.99 -5.66
CA ASP A 317 -6.85 9.12 -4.95
C ASP A 317 -6.39 9.16 -3.48
N VAL A 318 -6.25 7.99 -2.80
CA VAL A 318 -5.64 7.91 -1.47
C VAL A 318 -4.19 8.40 -1.50
N ILE A 319 -3.41 8.00 -2.52
CA ILE A 319 -2.03 8.48 -2.71
C ILE A 319 -2.01 9.99 -2.90
N GLN A 320 -2.89 10.53 -3.72
CA GLN A 320 -3.00 11.97 -3.97
C GLN A 320 -3.33 12.75 -2.69
N PHE A 321 -4.15 12.19 -1.83
CA PHE A 321 -4.55 12.79 -0.56
C PHE A 321 -3.42 12.75 0.48
N LEU A 322 -2.83 11.56 0.74
CA LEU A 322 -1.84 11.35 1.80
C LEU A 322 -0.41 11.74 1.41
N LYS A 323 -0.09 11.76 0.12
CA LYS A 323 1.24 12.08 -0.45
C LYS A 323 2.39 11.33 0.23
N PRO A 324 2.39 9.97 0.21
CA PRO A 324 3.44 9.16 0.82
C PRO A 324 4.79 9.37 0.12
N LYS A 325 5.89 8.98 0.77
CA LYS A 325 7.24 9.03 0.18
C LYS A 325 7.48 7.90 -0.83
N TYR A 326 6.90 6.72 -0.58
CA TYR A 326 7.03 5.52 -1.42
C TYR A 326 5.68 4.85 -1.63
N ILE A 327 5.53 4.24 -2.79
CA ILE A 327 4.29 3.59 -3.23
C ILE A 327 4.65 2.23 -3.84
N TYR A 328 3.91 1.18 -3.44
CA TYR A 328 4.03 -0.17 -3.96
C TYR A 328 2.64 -0.70 -4.31
N MET A 329 2.29 -0.74 -5.58
CA MET A 329 1.04 -1.35 -6.05
C MET A 329 1.35 -2.70 -6.70
N GLU A 330 0.68 -3.76 -6.28
CA GLU A 330 0.74 -5.10 -6.89
C GLU A 330 -0.51 -5.39 -7.69
N ASN A 331 -0.37 -6.07 -8.82
CA ASN A 331 -1.51 -6.64 -9.55
C ASN A 331 -1.10 -7.88 -10.37
N VAL A 332 -2.09 -8.57 -10.92
CA VAL A 332 -1.85 -9.72 -11.81
C VAL A 332 -1.21 -9.27 -13.12
N SER A 333 -0.41 -10.16 -13.74
CA SER A 333 0.24 -9.88 -15.04
C SER A 333 -0.77 -9.59 -16.17
N ASP A 334 -2.00 -10.06 -16.04
CA ASP A 334 -3.07 -9.80 -17.01
C ASP A 334 -3.42 -8.32 -17.16
N ILE A 335 -3.09 -7.47 -16.18
CA ILE A 335 -3.27 -6.00 -16.27
C ILE A 335 -2.53 -5.39 -17.46
N LEU A 336 -1.45 -6.06 -17.93
CA LEU A 336 -0.67 -5.63 -19.10
C LEU A 336 -1.23 -6.16 -20.43
N LYS A 337 -2.18 -7.11 -20.38
CA LYS A 337 -2.85 -7.70 -21.55
C LYS A 337 -4.25 -7.16 -21.75
N PHE A 338 -4.91 -6.85 -20.64
CA PHE A 338 -6.30 -6.42 -20.64
C PHE A 338 -6.42 -4.99 -21.14
N ALA A 339 -7.30 -4.78 -22.13
CA ALA A 339 -7.60 -3.47 -22.71
C ALA A 339 -6.33 -2.66 -23.04
N ASP A 340 -5.38 -3.28 -23.74
CA ASP A 340 -4.09 -2.66 -24.12
C ASP A 340 -3.32 -2.05 -22.94
N ALA A 341 -3.37 -2.72 -21.80
CA ALA A 341 -2.78 -2.26 -20.54
C ALA A 341 -3.32 -0.91 -20.03
N THR A 342 -4.53 -0.53 -20.39
CA THR A 342 -5.13 0.77 -20.05
C THR A 342 -5.06 1.06 -18.56
N LEU A 343 -5.38 0.09 -17.69
CA LEU A 343 -5.37 0.29 -16.24
C LEU A 343 -3.94 0.46 -15.67
N ALA A 344 -2.97 -0.29 -16.18
CA ALA A 344 -1.58 -0.14 -15.77
C ALA A 344 -1.00 1.21 -16.24
N ARG A 345 -1.32 1.61 -17.47
CA ARG A 345 -0.92 2.90 -18.04
C ARG A 345 -1.56 4.06 -17.27
N TYR A 346 -2.83 3.94 -16.90
CA TYR A 346 -3.52 4.91 -16.07
C TYR A 346 -2.83 5.08 -14.72
N ALA A 347 -2.57 3.98 -14.00
CA ALA A 347 -1.91 4.03 -12.70
C ALA A 347 -0.52 4.69 -12.77
N LEU A 348 0.29 4.31 -13.76
CA LEU A 348 1.60 4.94 -14.02
C LEU A 348 1.45 6.44 -14.34
N SER A 349 0.50 6.79 -15.20
CA SER A 349 0.23 8.18 -15.58
C SER A 349 -0.21 9.05 -14.41
N ARG A 350 -1.04 8.52 -13.50
CA ARG A 350 -1.47 9.23 -12.29
C ARG A 350 -0.28 9.56 -11.37
N LEU A 351 0.64 8.59 -11.15
CA LEU A 351 1.86 8.87 -10.36
C LEU A 351 2.71 9.96 -10.99
N ILE A 352 2.90 9.90 -12.31
CA ILE A 352 3.68 10.91 -13.04
C ILE A 352 2.99 12.28 -13.02
N ALA A 353 1.66 12.33 -13.14
CA ALA A 353 0.88 13.58 -13.04
C ALA A 353 1.02 14.22 -11.65
N MET A 354 1.13 13.40 -10.60
CA MET A 354 1.42 13.85 -9.23
C MET A 354 2.91 14.13 -8.97
N HIS A 355 3.76 14.15 -10.00
CA HIS A 355 5.21 14.34 -9.95
C HIS A 355 6.01 13.25 -9.23
N TYR A 356 5.44 12.06 -8.99
CA TYR A 356 6.21 10.92 -8.48
C TYR A 356 7.12 10.36 -9.56
N GLN A 357 8.35 10.01 -9.18
CA GLN A 357 9.15 9.07 -9.96
C GLN A 357 8.45 7.72 -9.95
N ALA A 358 8.42 7.01 -11.07
CA ALA A 358 7.70 5.76 -11.14
C ALA A 358 8.36 4.76 -12.07
N LYS A 359 8.18 3.47 -11.80
CA LYS A 359 8.57 2.37 -12.68
C LYS A 359 7.68 1.16 -12.50
N LEU A 360 7.56 0.37 -13.55
CA LEU A 360 6.74 -0.83 -13.62
C LEU A 360 7.61 -2.04 -13.90
N GLY A 361 7.56 -3.06 -13.05
CA GLY A 361 8.30 -4.31 -13.19
C GLY A 361 7.40 -5.52 -13.09
N ILE A 362 7.79 -6.58 -13.79
CA ILE A 362 7.13 -7.89 -13.75
C ILE A 362 8.06 -8.83 -12.99
N ILE A 363 7.58 -9.37 -11.90
CA ILE A 363 8.33 -10.24 -10.99
C ILE A 363 7.67 -11.60 -10.91
N ALA A 364 8.49 -12.67 -11.03
CA ALA A 364 8.06 -14.05 -10.78
C ALA A 364 8.50 -14.46 -9.37
N ALA A 365 7.58 -14.93 -8.52
CA ALA A 365 7.89 -15.35 -7.16
C ALA A 365 8.95 -16.47 -7.10
N GLY A 366 8.92 -17.39 -8.08
CA GLY A 366 9.91 -18.46 -8.19
C GLY A 366 11.35 -17.96 -8.32
N SER A 367 11.57 -16.78 -8.92
CA SER A 367 12.88 -16.18 -9.04
C SER A 367 13.48 -15.73 -7.70
N TYR A 368 12.73 -15.81 -6.61
CA TYR A 368 13.13 -15.39 -5.26
C TYR A 368 12.99 -16.50 -4.23
N GLY A 369 13.09 -17.77 -4.66
CA GLY A 369 13.08 -18.92 -3.77
C GLY A 369 11.69 -19.30 -3.24
N VAL A 370 10.62 -18.90 -3.94
CA VAL A 370 9.27 -19.35 -3.64
C VAL A 370 8.89 -20.47 -4.62
N PRO A 371 8.46 -21.65 -4.15
CA PRO A 371 8.11 -22.79 -5.01
C PRO A 371 6.74 -22.58 -5.69
N GLN A 372 6.55 -21.42 -6.25
CA GLN A 372 5.33 -21.06 -6.94
C GLN A 372 5.67 -20.18 -8.16
N PHE A 373 5.19 -20.57 -9.32
CA PHE A 373 5.22 -19.72 -10.50
C PHE A 373 4.10 -18.68 -10.41
N ARG A 374 4.38 -17.57 -9.71
CA ARG A 374 3.46 -16.44 -9.54
C ARG A 374 4.07 -15.20 -10.18
N MET A 375 3.63 -14.86 -11.39
CA MET A 375 3.99 -13.59 -12.02
C MET A 375 3.06 -12.48 -11.54
N ARG A 376 3.65 -11.38 -11.14
CA ARG A 376 2.93 -10.15 -10.72
C ARG A 376 3.59 -8.92 -11.29
N VAL A 377 2.77 -7.93 -11.51
CA VAL A 377 3.19 -6.58 -11.89
C VAL A 377 3.30 -5.75 -10.64
N PHE A 378 4.43 -5.07 -10.48
CA PHE A 378 4.65 -4.10 -9.42
C PHE A 378 4.85 -2.73 -10.03
N LEU A 379 4.01 -1.78 -9.62
CA LEU A 379 4.20 -0.36 -9.88
C LEU A 379 4.80 0.28 -8.62
N LEU A 380 6.01 0.81 -8.78
CA LEU A 380 6.75 1.50 -7.73
C LEU A 380 6.67 3.00 -7.99
N GLY A 381 6.30 3.76 -6.95
CA GLY A 381 6.35 5.22 -6.95
C GLY A 381 7.29 5.72 -5.86
N CYS A 382 7.90 6.87 -6.10
CA CYS A 382 8.81 7.52 -5.15
C CYS A 382 8.70 9.05 -5.26
N ASP A 383 8.69 9.73 -4.12
CA ASP A 383 8.79 11.20 -4.05
C ASP A 383 9.95 11.71 -4.93
N PRO A 384 9.80 12.83 -5.66
CA PRO A 384 10.81 13.33 -6.59
C PRO A 384 12.16 13.66 -5.91
N ASN A 385 12.17 13.93 -4.61
CA ASN A 385 13.38 14.24 -3.84
C ASN A 385 14.01 13.00 -3.21
N LYS A 386 13.44 11.82 -3.40
CA LYS A 386 13.94 10.54 -2.89
C LYS A 386 14.55 9.71 -4.02
N ARG A 387 15.29 8.68 -3.66
CA ARG A 387 15.83 7.74 -4.63
C ARG A 387 14.78 6.67 -4.94
N LEU A 388 14.43 6.51 -6.20
CA LEU A 388 13.56 5.42 -6.67
C LEU A 388 14.25 4.07 -6.43
N PRO A 389 13.68 3.15 -5.60
CA PRO A 389 14.32 1.89 -5.25
C PRO A 389 14.53 1.02 -6.50
N PRO A 390 15.66 0.32 -6.65
CA PRO A 390 15.81 -0.69 -7.72
C PRO A 390 14.85 -1.86 -7.47
N PHE A 391 14.50 -2.61 -8.53
CA PHE A 391 13.92 -3.94 -8.32
C PHE A 391 15.01 -4.88 -7.76
N PRO A 392 14.65 -5.80 -6.84
CA PRO A 392 15.61 -6.78 -6.34
C PRO A 392 16.06 -7.71 -7.48
N LEU A 393 17.33 -8.09 -7.46
CA LEU A 393 17.84 -9.08 -8.43
C LEU A 393 17.28 -10.47 -8.09
N PRO A 394 16.96 -11.32 -9.09
CA PRO A 394 16.60 -12.72 -8.86
C PRO A 394 17.68 -13.47 -8.09
N THR A 395 17.27 -14.40 -7.24
CA THR A 395 18.18 -15.29 -6.47
C THR A 395 18.17 -16.72 -6.98
N HIS A 396 17.08 -17.13 -7.64
CA HIS A 396 16.87 -18.49 -8.12
C HIS A 396 16.56 -18.51 -9.61
N GLU A 397 16.93 -19.59 -10.26
CA GLU A 397 16.48 -19.90 -11.62
C GLU A 397 14.96 -20.08 -11.63
N THR A 398 14.32 -19.62 -12.67
CA THR A 398 12.88 -19.78 -12.84
C THR A 398 12.58 -20.32 -14.22
N ILE A 399 11.71 -21.33 -14.26
CA ILE A 399 11.15 -21.80 -15.52
C ILE A 399 10.08 -20.80 -15.95
N VAL A 400 10.50 -19.75 -16.69
CA VAL A 400 9.59 -18.74 -17.22
C VAL A 400 8.81 -19.38 -18.38
N LYS A 401 7.54 -19.70 -18.15
CA LYS A 401 6.62 -20.00 -19.23
C LYS A 401 6.10 -18.70 -19.81
N ASN A 402 6.23 -18.51 -21.13
CA ASN A 402 5.80 -17.35 -21.91
C ASN A 402 4.47 -16.76 -21.40
N GLY A 403 4.49 -15.50 -21.01
CA GLY A 403 3.32 -14.83 -20.44
C GLY A 403 3.35 -13.31 -20.48
N CYS A 404 4.51 -12.72 -20.80
CA CYS A 404 4.67 -11.28 -20.92
C CYS A 404 4.31 -10.83 -22.36
N PRO A 405 3.49 -9.77 -22.55
CA PRO A 405 3.33 -9.15 -23.86
C PRO A 405 4.66 -8.57 -24.37
N LEU A 406 4.93 -8.68 -25.68
CA LEU A 406 6.17 -8.20 -26.31
C LEU A 406 6.46 -6.72 -25.95
N ALA A 407 5.43 -5.88 -25.93
CA ALA A 407 5.54 -4.46 -25.55
C ALA A 407 6.06 -4.21 -24.13
N PHE A 408 6.10 -5.23 -23.26
CA PHE A 408 6.53 -5.16 -21.87
C PHE A 408 7.68 -6.11 -21.53
N GLU A 409 8.40 -6.63 -22.52
CA GLU A 409 9.56 -7.50 -22.27
C GLU A 409 10.66 -6.78 -21.47
N CYS A 410 10.87 -5.49 -21.74
CA CYS A 410 11.81 -4.65 -21.00
C CYS A 410 11.37 -4.36 -19.54
N ASN A 411 10.16 -4.77 -19.16
CA ASN A 411 9.64 -4.66 -17.80
C ASN A 411 9.84 -5.94 -16.97
N LEU A 412 10.30 -7.04 -17.59
CA LEU A 412 10.59 -8.28 -16.86
C LEU A 412 11.85 -8.09 -16.02
N VAL A 413 11.71 -8.31 -14.70
CA VAL A 413 12.84 -8.25 -13.78
C VAL A 413 13.62 -9.56 -13.91
N GLY A 414 14.83 -9.46 -14.47
CA GLY A 414 15.72 -10.58 -14.74
C GLY A 414 17.13 -10.30 -14.24
N TRP A 415 18.00 -11.29 -14.42
CA TRP A 415 19.42 -11.12 -14.14
C TRP A 415 20.05 -10.28 -15.26
N PRO A 416 20.85 -9.25 -14.95
CA PRO A 416 21.52 -8.45 -15.97
C PRO A 416 22.57 -9.28 -16.76
N ASP A 417 22.55 -9.19 -18.09
CA ASP A 417 23.53 -9.88 -18.95
C ASP A 417 24.99 -9.47 -18.67
N SER A 418 25.19 -8.31 -18.08
CA SER A 418 26.50 -7.77 -17.71
C SER A 418 27.13 -8.39 -16.47
N LEU A 419 26.37 -9.17 -15.69
CA LEU A 419 26.85 -9.79 -14.46
C LEU A 419 26.99 -11.32 -14.62
N PRO A 420 28.04 -11.95 -14.01
CA PRO A 420 28.14 -13.40 -14.01
C PRO A 420 26.92 -14.00 -13.29
N MET A 421 26.23 -14.93 -13.95
CA MET A 421 25.04 -15.58 -13.44
C MET A 421 25.39 -16.46 -12.22
N GLN A 422 24.83 -16.17 -11.08
CA GLN A 422 24.95 -16.95 -9.82
C GLN A 422 23.56 -17.17 -9.25
N LEU A 423 22.73 -17.92 -9.98
CA LEU A 423 21.39 -18.26 -9.51
C LEU A 423 21.40 -19.63 -8.86
N GLU A 424 20.66 -19.74 -7.77
CA GLU A 424 20.38 -21.02 -7.12
C GLU A 424 19.34 -21.83 -7.93
N LYS A 425 19.29 -23.12 -7.71
CA LYS A 425 18.30 -23.98 -8.36
C LYS A 425 16.89 -23.59 -7.93
N PRO A 426 15.88 -23.75 -8.81
CA PRO A 426 14.51 -23.47 -8.46
C PRO A 426 14.04 -24.39 -7.34
N ILE A 427 13.32 -23.84 -6.36
CA ILE A 427 12.65 -24.60 -5.31
C ILE A 427 11.35 -25.17 -5.89
N VAL A 428 11.12 -26.47 -5.76
CA VAL A 428 9.93 -27.14 -6.27
C VAL A 428 9.00 -27.58 -5.13
N LEU A 429 7.77 -27.97 -5.46
CA LEU A 429 6.78 -28.37 -4.45
C LEU A 429 7.25 -29.53 -3.57
N GLU A 430 8.02 -30.45 -4.11
CA GLU A 430 8.60 -31.57 -3.36
C GLU A 430 9.50 -31.10 -2.23
N ASP A 431 10.28 -30.04 -2.47
CA ASP A 431 11.18 -29.43 -1.47
C ASP A 431 10.43 -28.88 -0.27
N ILE A 432 9.13 -28.60 -0.39
CA ILE A 432 8.30 -28.06 0.70
C ILE A 432 7.42 -29.09 1.35
N LEU A 433 6.85 -30.01 0.55
CA LEU A 433 5.73 -30.85 0.98
C LEU A 433 6.16 -32.26 1.40
N SER A 434 7.42 -32.66 1.12
CA SER A 434 7.88 -34.06 1.34
C SER A 434 7.93 -34.49 2.81
N ASP A 435 7.86 -33.56 3.76
CA ASP A 435 7.79 -33.82 5.20
C ASP A 435 6.35 -33.89 5.74
N LEU A 436 5.35 -33.49 4.92
CA LEU A 436 3.95 -33.54 5.33
C LEU A 436 3.38 -34.97 5.27
N PRO A 437 2.36 -35.28 6.10
CA PRO A 437 1.63 -36.55 6.03
C PRO A 437 0.85 -36.64 4.72
N GLU A 438 0.65 -37.88 4.26
CA GLU A 438 -0.26 -38.16 3.16
C GLU A 438 -1.70 -37.86 3.58
N VAL A 439 -2.42 -37.12 2.75
CA VAL A 439 -3.81 -36.73 2.99
C VAL A 439 -4.71 -37.30 1.89
N THR A 440 -5.72 -38.05 2.27
CA THR A 440 -6.72 -38.59 1.34
C THR A 440 -7.94 -37.68 1.25
N ASN A 441 -8.81 -37.91 0.26
CA ASN A 441 -10.07 -37.16 0.12
C ASN A 441 -11.06 -37.42 1.26
N GLU A 442 -10.85 -38.48 2.01
CA GLU A 442 -11.70 -38.97 3.11
C GLU A 442 -11.20 -38.52 4.48
N GLU A 443 -10.10 -37.76 4.52
CA GLU A 443 -9.53 -37.27 5.77
C GLU A 443 -10.52 -36.33 6.50
N ASN A 444 -10.79 -36.67 7.77
CA ASN A 444 -11.73 -35.96 8.63
C ASN A 444 -11.04 -35.14 9.73
N HIS A 445 -9.72 -35.28 9.89
CA HIS A 445 -8.96 -34.51 10.88
C HIS A 445 -8.56 -33.18 10.33
N ASP A 446 -8.79 -32.15 11.10
CA ASP A 446 -8.35 -30.78 10.74
C ASP A 446 -6.85 -30.56 10.99
N GLU A 447 -6.24 -31.42 11.85
CA GLU A 447 -4.85 -31.34 12.27
C GLU A 447 -4.17 -32.73 12.16
N MET A 448 -2.94 -32.72 11.64
CA MET A 448 -2.11 -33.91 11.54
C MET A 448 -0.66 -33.62 11.93
N LEU A 449 0.00 -34.57 12.56
CA LEU A 449 1.43 -34.44 12.84
C LEU A 449 2.26 -34.58 11.58
N TYR A 450 3.42 -33.94 11.54
CA TYR A 450 4.39 -34.11 10.46
C TYR A 450 4.79 -35.58 10.34
N ALA A 451 4.80 -36.12 9.11
CA ALA A 451 5.17 -37.48 8.84
C ALA A 451 6.68 -37.72 9.03
N LYS A 452 7.49 -36.70 8.76
CA LYS A 452 8.95 -36.77 8.78
C LYS A 452 9.55 -35.49 9.36
N ALA A 453 10.78 -35.56 9.86
CA ALA A 453 11.54 -34.35 10.15
C ALA A 453 11.85 -33.56 8.87
N PRO A 454 12.08 -32.23 8.95
CA PRO A 454 12.41 -31.42 7.79
C PRO A 454 13.62 -31.96 7.03
N GLN A 455 13.43 -32.27 5.75
CA GLN A 455 14.44 -32.86 4.87
C GLN A 455 15.27 -31.77 4.14
N THR A 456 14.61 -30.70 3.74
CA THR A 456 15.23 -29.63 2.97
C THR A 456 15.58 -28.41 3.85
N GLU A 457 16.44 -27.53 3.35
CA GLU A 457 16.76 -26.28 4.01
C GLU A 457 15.54 -25.34 4.09
N PHE A 458 14.75 -25.33 3.01
CA PHE A 458 13.50 -24.57 2.97
C PHE A 458 12.51 -25.05 4.04
N GLN A 459 12.32 -26.37 4.18
CA GLN A 459 11.48 -26.91 5.25
C GLN A 459 11.99 -26.50 6.64
N ARG A 460 13.31 -26.61 6.89
CA ARG A 460 13.90 -26.15 8.16
C ARG A 460 13.63 -24.65 8.42
N TYR A 461 13.76 -23.82 7.40
CA TYR A 461 13.49 -22.39 7.51
C TYR A 461 12.04 -22.10 7.88
N ILE A 462 11.06 -22.61 7.12
CA ILE A 462 9.63 -22.35 7.38
C ILE A 462 9.11 -23.00 8.66
N ARG A 463 9.74 -24.08 9.16
CA ARG A 463 9.39 -24.74 10.43
C ARG A 463 10.08 -24.08 11.64
N ALA A 464 11.16 -23.33 11.46
CA ALA A 464 11.88 -22.67 12.54
C ALA A 464 11.04 -21.65 13.30
N PHE A 465 10.07 -21.02 12.63
CA PHE A 465 9.12 -20.08 13.25
C PHE A 465 8.04 -20.77 14.09
N CYS A 466 7.93 -22.09 14.00
CA CYS A 466 7.02 -22.92 14.81
C CYS A 466 7.71 -23.45 16.07
N SER A 467 8.69 -22.73 16.63
CA SER A 467 9.51 -23.16 17.76
C SER A 467 8.70 -23.43 19.01
N GLY A 468 8.50 -24.71 19.33
CA GLY A 468 8.00 -25.21 20.61
C GLY A 468 6.84 -26.20 20.55
N VAL A 469 6.15 -26.33 19.44
CA VAL A 469 5.09 -27.34 19.27
C VAL A 469 5.25 -27.98 17.89
N LEU A 470 5.47 -29.28 17.85
CA LEU A 470 5.46 -30.12 16.65
C LEU A 470 4.04 -30.24 16.03
N LEU A 471 3.21 -29.23 16.22
CA LEU A 471 1.86 -29.15 15.70
C LEU A 471 1.79 -28.10 14.62
N LEU A 472 1.87 -28.49 13.37
CA LEU A 472 1.33 -27.66 12.31
C LEU A 472 -0.16 -27.97 12.22
N THR A 473 -0.98 -27.03 12.64
CA THR A 473 -2.41 -27.04 12.36
C THR A 473 -2.57 -26.76 10.87
N LEU A 474 -2.62 -27.81 10.06
CA LEU A 474 -3.11 -27.71 8.68
C LEU A 474 -4.63 -27.57 8.77
N ILE A 475 -5.14 -26.35 8.83
CA ILE A 475 -6.58 -26.09 8.79
C ILE A 475 -7.06 -26.40 7.38
N PHE A 476 -7.42 -27.67 7.13
CA PHE A 476 -8.17 -28.06 5.94
C PHE A 476 -9.63 -27.62 6.13
N LYS A 477 -9.94 -26.36 5.87
CA LYS A 477 -11.35 -26.01 5.65
C LYS A 477 -11.80 -26.80 4.42
N LYS A 478 -12.69 -27.75 4.65
CA LYS A 478 -13.39 -28.53 3.63
C LYS A 478 -14.04 -27.55 2.64
N LEU A 479 -13.30 -27.18 1.59
CA LEU A 479 -13.88 -26.51 0.45
C LEU A 479 -14.80 -27.55 -0.21
N GLN A 480 -16.09 -27.40 0.00
CA GLN A 480 -17.14 -28.20 -0.65
C GLN A 480 -17.16 -27.86 -2.16
N CYS A 481 -16.16 -28.34 -2.87
CA CYS A 481 -16.19 -28.39 -4.32
C CYS A 481 -15.93 -29.84 -4.76
N PRO A 482 -16.96 -30.59 -5.18
CA PRO A 482 -16.86 -32.03 -5.45
C PRO A 482 -16.02 -32.39 -6.68
N TYR A 483 -15.49 -31.42 -7.44
CA TYR A 483 -14.86 -31.67 -8.73
C TYR A 483 -13.39 -31.23 -8.86
N VAL A 484 -12.71 -30.87 -7.78
CA VAL A 484 -11.31 -30.43 -7.85
C VAL A 484 -10.42 -31.41 -7.07
N PRO A 485 -9.49 -32.14 -7.73
CA PRO A 485 -8.53 -33.00 -7.04
C PRO A 485 -7.71 -32.21 -6.01
N LEU A 486 -7.32 -32.83 -4.90
CA LEU A 486 -6.52 -32.23 -3.82
C LEU A 486 -5.24 -31.56 -4.34
N SER A 487 -4.59 -32.10 -5.37
CA SER A 487 -3.44 -31.50 -6.06
C SER A 487 -3.69 -30.10 -6.66
N CYS A 488 -4.96 -29.72 -6.86
CA CYS A 488 -5.37 -28.41 -7.35
C CYS A 488 -5.81 -27.46 -6.23
N ARG A 489 -6.02 -27.95 -4.99
CA ARG A 489 -6.49 -27.12 -3.85
C ARG A 489 -5.37 -26.27 -3.23
N PHE A 490 -4.12 -26.62 -3.46
CA PHE A 490 -2.95 -25.84 -3.02
C PHE A 490 -2.64 -24.60 -3.90
N ARG A 491 -3.52 -24.20 -4.81
CA ARG A 491 -3.30 -23.02 -5.69
C ARG A 491 -3.57 -21.69 -5.01
N TYR A 492 -3.96 -21.65 -3.74
CA TYR A 492 -4.37 -20.44 -3.03
C TYR A 492 -3.67 -20.19 -1.68
N LEU A 493 -2.52 -20.84 -1.45
CA LEU A 493 -1.58 -20.44 -0.38
C LEU A 493 -0.42 -19.67 -0.97
#